data_0a8db0a7a6fed19709ef6afc73b8860d
#
_entry.id   0a8db0a7a6fed19709ef6afc73b8860d
#
_cell.length_a   1.000
_cell.length_b   1.000
_cell.length_c   1.000
_cell.angle_alpha   90.00
_cell.angle_beta   90.00
_cell.angle_gamma   90.00
#
_symmetry.space_group_name_H-M   'P 1'
#
loop_
_entity.id
_entity.type
_entity.pdbx_description
1 polymer ?
#
loop_
_entity_poly.entity_id
_entity_poly.type
_entity_poly.pdbx_seq_one_letter_code
_entity_poly.pdbx_strand_id
1 'polypeptide(L)'
;MNRQNESSAEATTENIENKLDPNTPEILESKREKNSKEHVSNPSRLDIEGYIFKDSKLIKKKKKVYTDVYGVDSDSIVVKSNTTNHYKKHRSKSHHHHSKHRKMKTWKKVLLSIGCTLLGLIILTVGTVAYLIYQGGNELFNTDIHVTAPQGIETEENGKYVVYNGETYQFNEKVTNVLCIGVDKRNLDENNNSKVRASGGQADVLMLVSIDTSNGKITLFNISRDSMVDVTMYSAGGAYAGTEKQQICLSYSYGDGKESSCENTVNSVQRLFYNIPINTYFSLDLDGISALNDSVGGVDVVSPETIGEFVEGESYHLVGQQAESFVRTRDTSKTDSNNMRMQRQKVYIQSFMNTVLQQTKEDLTTPIDLFNASAPYSCTNLNPSKVSYLAQQAVLGGMNGIDMVSVPGQVTMGSKYAEFNVSEAEFYQLFLSVYYTKIE
;
A
#
# COMPACT_ATOMS: atom_id res chain seq x y z
N MET A 1 -4.83 29.14 67.47
CA MET A 1 -5.39 30.51 67.59
C MET A 1 -5.96 30.91 66.22
N ASN A 2 -7.26 30.97 66.18
CA ASN A 2 -8.17 31.76 65.32
C ASN A 2 -8.10 31.67 63.82
N ARG A 3 -9.10 31.11 63.26
CA ARG A 3 -10.53 31.44 62.85
C ARG A 3 -10.56 31.87 61.38
N GLN A 4 -11.21 31.04 60.57
CA GLN A 4 -12.56 31.19 59.96
C GLN A 4 -12.72 32.46 59.10
N ASN A 5 -13.04 32.24 57.84
CA ASN A 5 -14.30 32.71 57.29
C ASN A 5 -14.71 31.98 56.01
N GLU A 6 -15.84 31.30 56.13
CA GLU A 6 -16.71 30.89 55.06
C GLU A 6 -17.42 32.12 54.48
N SER A 7 -17.70 32.16 53.18
CA SER A 7 -18.78 32.92 52.62
C SER A 7 -19.29 32.28 51.34
N SER A 8 -20.44 31.69 51.45
CA SER A 8 -21.39 31.29 50.44
C SER A 8 -21.86 32.46 49.57
N ALA A 9 -22.11 32.24 48.27
CA ALA A 9 -23.11 33.00 47.54
C ALA A 9 -23.74 32.09 46.48
N GLU A 10 -25.05 31.96 46.66
CA GLU A 10 -26.04 31.27 45.86
C GLU A 10 -26.29 31.97 44.48
N ALA A 11 -26.68 31.14 43.54
CA ALA A 11 -27.69 31.28 42.49
C ALA A 11 -28.12 32.68 41.97
N THR A 12 -28.05 32.81 40.66
CA THR A 12 -29.13 33.47 39.90
C THR A 12 -29.24 32.84 38.49
N THR A 13 -30.34 32.15 38.30
CA THR A 13 -30.95 31.80 37.02
C THR A 13 -31.58 33.04 36.44
N GLU A 14 -31.23 33.42 35.23
CA GLU A 14 -32.08 34.32 34.43
C GLU A 14 -32.25 33.79 33.02
N ASN A 15 -33.51 33.54 32.70
CA ASN A 15 -34.09 33.31 31.37
C ASN A 15 -33.91 34.53 30.47
N ILE A 16 -33.45 34.28 29.22
CA ILE A 16 -33.77 35.21 28.14
C ILE A 16 -34.32 34.38 26.97
N GLU A 17 -35.64 34.53 26.81
CA GLU A 17 -36.41 34.15 25.63
C GLU A 17 -36.11 35.08 24.44
N ASN A 18 -36.14 34.45 23.27
CA ASN A 18 -36.61 34.96 21.97
C ASN A 18 -36.06 36.28 21.40
N LYS A 19 -35.34 36.15 20.31
CA LYS A 19 -35.62 36.92 19.08
C LYS A 19 -35.18 36.14 17.83
N LEU A 20 -36.19 35.71 17.08
CA LEU A 20 -36.13 35.27 15.69
C LEU A 20 -35.92 36.49 14.80
N ASP A 21 -34.98 36.41 13.87
CA ASP A 21 -34.82 37.32 12.73
C ASP A 21 -35.15 36.55 11.44
N PRO A 22 -36.10 37.07 10.61
CA PRO A 22 -36.61 36.36 9.45
C PRO A 22 -35.92 36.83 8.17
N ASN A 23 -34.90 36.10 7.71
CA ASN A 23 -34.49 36.22 6.31
C ASN A 23 -33.71 34.95 5.88
N THR A 24 -34.47 33.91 5.56
CA THR A 24 -34.00 32.77 4.82
C THR A 24 -34.76 32.72 3.49
N PRO A 25 -34.10 32.69 2.33
CA PRO A 25 -34.82 32.36 1.09
C PRO A 25 -34.95 30.86 0.92
N GLU A 26 -36.19 30.44 0.75
CA GLU A 26 -36.67 29.13 0.37
C GLU A 26 -35.99 28.65 -0.95
N ILE A 27 -35.60 27.40 -0.95
CA ILE A 27 -35.29 26.66 -2.17
C ILE A 27 -36.59 26.00 -2.63
N LEU A 28 -37.10 26.47 -3.76
CA LEU A 28 -38.22 25.89 -4.48
C LEU A 28 -37.77 24.63 -5.26
N GLU A 29 -38.38 23.52 -4.88
CA GLU A 29 -38.52 22.36 -5.76
C GLU A 29 -39.40 22.73 -6.96
N SER A 30 -38.97 22.41 -8.18
CA SER A 30 -39.88 22.27 -9.31
C SER A 30 -39.68 20.94 -10.02
N LYS A 31 -40.73 20.17 -9.94
CA LYS A 31 -41.00 18.97 -10.76
C LYS A 31 -41.39 19.33 -12.20
N ARG A 32 -41.03 18.42 -13.10
CA ARG A 32 -41.65 18.11 -14.42
C ARG A 32 -41.36 19.10 -15.56
N GLU A 33 -40.99 18.61 -16.72
CA GLU A 33 -41.81 17.83 -17.68
C GLU A 33 -40.99 17.24 -18.84
N LYS A 34 -41.59 16.25 -19.47
CA LYS A 34 -41.18 15.43 -20.59
C LYS A 34 -41.12 16.20 -21.93
N ASN A 35 -40.38 15.58 -22.84
CA ASN A 35 -40.48 15.57 -24.33
C ASN A 35 -39.64 16.59 -25.09
N SER A 36 -38.63 16.08 -25.79
CA SER A 36 -38.71 15.95 -27.23
C SER A 36 -37.45 15.26 -27.79
N LYS A 37 -37.70 14.38 -28.75
CA LYS A 37 -36.69 13.69 -29.52
C LYS A 37 -36.07 14.69 -30.48
N GLU A 38 -34.74 14.78 -30.45
CA GLU A 38 -34.01 15.24 -31.66
C GLU A 38 -32.85 14.29 -31.92
N HIS A 39 -32.89 13.75 -33.13
CA HIS A 39 -31.83 13.02 -33.77
C HIS A 39 -30.65 13.95 -33.99
N VAL A 40 -29.54 13.68 -33.32
CA VAL A 40 -28.24 14.20 -33.72
C VAL A 40 -27.38 13.01 -34.16
N SER A 41 -27.17 12.98 -35.46
CA SER A 41 -26.27 12.07 -36.15
C SER A 41 -24.82 12.30 -35.68
N ASN A 42 -24.21 11.24 -35.11
CA ASN A 42 -22.79 11.21 -34.84
C ASN A 42 -21.96 11.22 -36.12
N PRO A 43 -21.01 12.12 -36.31
CA PRO A 43 -20.07 12.02 -37.41
C PRO A 43 -19.06 10.91 -37.14
N SER A 44 -18.98 9.98 -38.08
CA SER A 44 -17.97 8.95 -38.16
C SER A 44 -16.57 9.54 -38.16
N ARG A 45 -15.76 9.12 -37.20
CA ARG A 45 -14.34 9.43 -37.10
C ARG A 45 -13.60 8.60 -38.17
N LEU A 46 -12.99 9.26 -39.13
CA LEU A 46 -12.07 8.65 -40.10
C LEU A 46 -10.70 8.51 -39.43
N ASP A 47 -10.24 7.28 -39.30
CA ASP A 47 -8.84 7.01 -38.95
C ASP A 47 -7.94 7.15 -40.18
N ILE A 48 -6.72 7.65 -39.92
CA ILE A 48 -5.72 8.02 -40.93
C ILE A 48 -5.23 6.82 -41.79
N GLU A 49 -5.64 5.60 -41.48
CA GLU A 49 -5.20 4.37 -42.16
C GLU A 49 -6.30 3.61 -42.93
N GLY A 50 -7.47 4.16 -43.10
CA GLY A 50 -8.50 3.61 -43.97
C GLY A 50 -9.11 2.26 -43.60
N TYR A 51 -9.12 1.89 -42.31
CA TYR A 51 -9.77 0.66 -41.86
C TYR A 51 -11.09 0.95 -41.15
N ILE A 52 -12.16 0.32 -41.66
CA ILE A 52 -13.49 0.36 -41.03
C ILE A 52 -13.60 -0.84 -40.11
N PHE A 53 -13.71 -0.60 -38.81
CA PHE A 53 -14.04 -1.64 -37.84
C PHE A 53 -15.55 -1.82 -37.74
N LYS A 54 -16.04 -2.97 -38.18
CA LYS A 54 -17.38 -3.45 -37.90
C LYS A 54 -17.24 -4.78 -37.14
N ASP A 55 -17.75 -4.79 -35.93
CA ASP A 55 -18.03 -5.95 -35.09
C ASP A 55 -17.15 -7.19 -35.19
N SER A 56 -16.38 -7.39 -34.14
CA SER A 56 -15.66 -8.56 -33.65
C SER A 56 -16.09 -9.94 -34.16
N LYS A 57 -15.84 -10.24 -35.45
CA LYS A 57 -15.68 -11.62 -35.96
C LYS A 57 -14.68 -11.64 -37.11
N LEU A 58 -13.52 -12.21 -36.84
CA LEU A 58 -12.51 -12.51 -37.84
C LEU A 58 -13.04 -13.59 -38.79
N ILE A 59 -13.45 -13.20 -39.97
CA ILE A 59 -13.71 -14.13 -41.06
C ILE A 59 -12.44 -14.22 -41.93
N LYS A 60 -11.76 -15.34 -41.86
CA LYS A 60 -10.65 -15.65 -42.77
C LYS A 60 -11.20 -15.80 -44.19
N LYS A 61 -11.05 -14.79 -45.06
CA LYS A 61 -11.25 -14.95 -46.50
C LYS A 61 -10.02 -15.60 -47.11
N LYS A 62 -10.22 -16.75 -47.72
CA LYS A 62 -9.22 -17.41 -48.58
C LYS A 62 -8.93 -16.51 -49.79
N LYS A 63 -7.65 -16.19 -49.96
CA LYS A 63 -7.12 -15.49 -51.12
C LYS A 63 -7.24 -16.40 -52.36
N LYS A 64 -8.04 -16.03 -53.35
CA LYS A 64 -7.94 -16.56 -54.71
C LYS A 64 -6.90 -15.69 -55.42
N VAL A 65 -5.88 -16.36 -55.91
CA VAL A 65 -4.89 -15.76 -56.80
C VAL A 65 -5.49 -15.70 -58.18
N TYR A 66 -5.63 -14.52 -58.76
CA TYR A 66 -5.85 -14.30 -60.18
C TYR A 66 -4.53 -13.81 -60.75
N THR A 67 -4.05 -14.52 -61.76
CA THR A 67 -2.96 -14.10 -62.62
C THR A 67 -3.59 -13.26 -63.77
N ASP A 68 -3.16 -12.01 -63.86
CA ASP A 68 -3.48 -11.15 -64.99
C ASP A 68 -2.65 -11.58 -66.18
N VAL A 69 -3.32 -11.79 -67.30
CA VAL A 69 -2.71 -11.84 -68.66
C VAL A 69 -3.24 -10.66 -69.44
N TYR A 70 -2.32 -9.85 -69.86
CA TYR A 70 -2.53 -8.67 -70.66
C TYR A 70 -3.09 -8.97 -72.03
N GLY A 71 -3.93 -8.04 -72.53
CA GLY A 71 -4.74 -8.02 -73.66
C GLY A 71 -4.08 -8.03 -75.05
N VAL A 72 -4.90 -8.06 -76.05
CA VAL A 72 -4.83 -7.27 -77.25
C VAL A 72 -6.08 -7.59 -78.12
N ASP A 73 -6.66 -6.54 -78.71
CA ASP A 73 -7.83 -6.46 -79.57
C ASP A 73 -7.76 -7.35 -80.79
N SER A 74 -8.90 -7.76 -81.19
CA SER A 74 -9.55 -7.48 -82.54
C SER A 74 -10.28 -8.66 -83.14
N ASP A 75 -11.51 -8.31 -83.51
CA ASP A 75 -12.31 -8.74 -84.61
C ASP A 75 -12.51 -10.20 -85.00
N SER A 76 -13.79 -10.53 -84.89
CA SER A 76 -14.59 -11.33 -85.82
C SER A 76 -14.00 -12.61 -86.40
N ILE A 77 -14.73 -13.71 -86.20
CA ILE A 77 -15.24 -14.58 -87.30
C ILE A 77 -16.20 -15.63 -86.69
N VAL A 78 -17.39 -15.65 -87.24
CA VAL A 78 -18.43 -16.69 -87.07
C VAL A 78 -18.06 -17.93 -87.89
N VAL A 79 -17.94 -19.09 -87.24
CA VAL A 79 -18.02 -20.39 -87.94
C VAL A 79 -18.93 -21.34 -87.21
N LYS A 80 -20.06 -21.67 -87.79
CA LYS A 80 -20.89 -22.80 -87.37
C LYS A 80 -20.25 -24.09 -87.89
N SER A 81 -20.07 -25.11 -87.05
CA SER A 81 -19.98 -26.48 -87.47
C SER A 81 -20.71 -27.42 -86.53
N ASN A 82 -21.74 -28.05 -86.99
CA ASN A 82 -22.39 -29.19 -86.36
C ASN A 82 -21.50 -30.42 -86.49
N THR A 83 -21.22 -31.02 -85.32
CA THR A 83 -20.79 -32.42 -85.32
C THR A 83 -21.32 -33.11 -84.02
N THR A 84 -22.25 -33.99 -84.27
CA THR A 84 -22.75 -34.95 -83.34
C THR A 84 -21.69 -35.96 -83.05
N ASN A 85 -21.29 -36.07 -81.73
CA ASN A 85 -20.53 -37.20 -81.29
C ASN A 85 -21.14 -37.80 -80.03
N HIS A 86 -21.56 -39.06 -80.15
CA HIS A 86 -21.94 -39.93 -79.11
C HIS A 86 -20.78 -40.17 -78.13
N TYR A 87 -20.89 -39.69 -76.92
CA TYR A 87 -20.00 -40.12 -75.86
C TYR A 87 -20.71 -41.01 -74.86
N LYS A 88 -20.16 -42.22 -74.69
CA LYS A 88 -20.53 -43.20 -73.67
C LYS A 88 -20.34 -42.59 -72.29
N LYS A 89 -21.40 -42.68 -71.51
CA LYS A 89 -21.42 -42.22 -70.07
C LYS A 89 -20.61 -43.18 -69.23
N HIS A 90 -19.33 -42.83 -69.02
CA HIS A 90 -18.52 -43.47 -67.95
C HIS A 90 -19.03 -42.99 -66.62
N ARG A 91 -19.62 -43.87 -65.86
CA ARG A 91 -20.08 -43.71 -64.48
C ARG A 91 -18.85 -43.71 -63.59
N SER A 92 -18.26 -42.57 -63.27
CA SER A 92 -17.23 -42.46 -62.24
C SER A 92 -17.86 -42.71 -60.88
N LYS A 93 -17.43 -43.77 -60.19
CA LYS A 93 -17.75 -44.03 -58.79
C LYS A 93 -17.02 -43.00 -57.98
N SER A 94 -17.72 -41.97 -57.47
CA SER A 94 -17.21 -41.07 -56.46
C SER A 94 -17.00 -41.88 -55.18
N HIS A 95 -15.77 -42.14 -54.82
CA HIS A 95 -15.43 -42.61 -53.48
C HIS A 95 -15.66 -41.46 -52.51
N HIS A 96 -16.81 -41.43 -51.85
CA HIS A 96 -17.02 -40.63 -50.66
C HIS A 96 -16.13 -41.20 -49.57
N HIS A 97 -15.00 -40.54 -49.31
CA HIS A 97 -14.26 -40.72 -48.09
C HIS A 97 -15.15 -40.20 -46.94
N HIS A 98 -15.97 -41.05 -46.35
CA HIS A 98 -16.54 -40.83 -45.03
C HIS A 98 -15.40 -40.83 -44.05
N SER A 99 -14.89 -39.63 -43.67
CA SER A 99 -14.08 -39.48 -42.47
C SER A 99 -14.95 -39.89 -41.27
N LYS A 100 -14.74 -41.11 -40.79
CA LYS A 100 -15.35 -41.57 -39.55
C LYS A 100 -14.86 -40.68 -38.41
N HIS A 101 -15.55 -39.57 -38.12
CA HIS A 101 -15.37 -38.85 -36.86
C HIS A 101 -15.58 -39.83 -35.70
N ARG A 102 -14.49 -40.28 -35.13
CA ARG A 102 -14.46 -41.17 -34.00
C ARG A 102 -15.09 -40.41 -32.82
N LYS A 103 -16.39 -40.62 -32.55
CA LYS A 103 -17.10 -40.00 -31.43
C LYS A 103 -16.35 -40.36 -30.14
N MET A 104 -15.80 -39.34 -29.46
CA MET A 104 -15.16 -39.56 -28.17
C MET A 104 -16.16 -40.14 -27.18
N LYS A 105 -15.73 -41.16 -26.39
CA LYS A 105 -16.55 -41.77 -25.34
C LYS A 105 -17.00 -40.69 -24.36
N THR A 106 -18.22 -40.75 -23.88
CA THR A 106 -18.89 -39.74 -23.03
C THR A 106 -18.03 -39.33 -21.81
N TRP A 107 -17.40 -40.31 -21.17
CA TRP A 107 -16.53 -40.06 -20.03
C TRP A 107 -15.27 -39.21 -20.38
N LYS A 108 -14.71 -39.34 -21.61
CA LYS A 108 -13.61 -38.49 -22.08
C LYS A 108 -14.06 -37.07 -22.31
N LYS A 109 -15.30 -36.82 -22.72
CA LYS A 109 -15.89 -35.49 -22.86
C LYS A 109 -16.07 -34.83 -21.49
N VAL A 110 -16.52 -35.60 -20.49
CA VAL A 110 -16.66 -35.12 -19.11
C VAL A 110 -15.30 -34.78 -18.51
N LEU A 111 -14.29 -35.67 -18.66
CA LEU A 111 -12.93 -35.34 -18.19
C LEU A 111 -12.33 -34.12 -18.88
N LEU A 112 -12.55 -33.98 -20.17
CA LEU A 112 -12.11 -32.79 -20.93
C LEU A 112 -12.81 -31.51 -20.44
N SER A 113 -14.12 -31.59 -20.17
CA SER A 113 -14.88 -30.46 -19.61
C SER A 113 -14.36 -30.07 -18.23
N ILE A 114 -14.15 -31.05 -17.31
CA ILE A 114 -13.57 -30.80 -15.98
C ILE A 114 -12.17 -30.19 -16.11
N GLY A 115 -11.33 -30.74 -16.99
CA GLY A 115 -10.00 -30.17 -17.26
C GLY A 115 -10.04 -28.74 -17.77
N CYS A 116 -10.97 -28.42 -18.68
CA CYS A 116 -11.15 -27.06 -19.19
C CYS A 116 -11.67 -26.10 -18.12
N THR A 117 -12.58 -26.53 -17.23
CA THR A 117 -13.08 -25.71 -16.14
C THR A 117 -11.99 -25.43 -15.09
N LEU A 118 -11.20 -26.44 -14.71
CA LEU A 118 -10.06 -26.27 -13.81
C LEU A 118 -9.01 -25.33 -14.41
N LEU A 119 -8.67 -25.51 -15.68
CA LEU A 119 -7.74 -24.60 -16.37
C LEU A 119 -8.29 -23.17 -16.42
N GLY A 120 -9.58 -23.01 -16.67
CA GLY A 120 -10.27 -21.72 -16.67
C GLY A 120 -10.20 -21.04 -15.28
N LEU A 121 -10.38 -21.80 -14.19
CA LEU A 121 -10.24 -21.30 -12.83
C LEU A 121 -8.80 -20.90 -12.51
N ILE A 122 -7.81 -21.69 -12.92
CA ILE A 122 -6.40 -21.36 -12.74
C ILE A 122 -6.04 -20.06 -13.48
N ILE A 123 -6.47 -19.90 -14.74
CA ILE A 123 -6.24 -18.68 -15.50
C ILE A 123 -6.91 -17.48 -14.84
N LEU A 124 -8.11 -17.64 -14.31
CA LEU A 124 -8.84 -16.58 -13.61
C LEU A 124 -8.09 -16.17 -12.34
N THR A 125 -7.64 -17.13 -11.51
CA THR A 125 -6.93 -16.84 -10.27
C THR A 125 -5.58 -16.16 -10.54
N VAL A 126 -4.79 -16.69 -11.48
CA VAL A 126 -3.51 -16.07 -11.88
C VAL A 126 -3.71 -14.67 -12.46
N GLY A 127 -4.74 -14.49 -13.29
CA GLY A 127 -5.09 -13.18 -13.85
C GLY A 127 -5.50 -12.17 -12.77
N THR A 128 -6.26 -12.61 -11.77
CA THR A 128 -6.66 -11.75 -10.64
C THR A 128 -5.46 -11.34 -9.81
N VAL A 129 -4.58 -12.27 -9.45
CA VAL A 129 -3.35 -11.97 -8.70
C VAL A 129 -2.44 -11.01 -9.48
N ALA A 130 -2.22 -11.26 -10.77
CA ALA A 130 -1.42 -10.38 -11.61
C ALA A 130 -2.01 -8.96 -11.70
N TYR A 131 -3.35 -8.85 -11.78
CA TYR A 131 -4.04 -7.56 -11.76
C TYR A 131 -3.86 -6.82 -10.43
N LEU A 132 -3.99 -7.51 -9.28
CA LEU A 132 -3.78 -6.93 -7.96
C LEU A 132 -2.34 -6.41 -7.81
N ILE A 133 -1.35 -7.20 -8.22
CA ILE A 133 0.05 -6.80 -8.18
C ILE A 133 0.31 -5.55 -9.04
N TYR A 134 -0.21 -5.53 -10.26
CA TYR A 134 -0.09 -4.36 -11.14
C TYR A 134 -0.72 -3.11 -10.53
N GLN A 135 -1.94 -3.23 -10.00
CA GLN A 135 -2.64 -2.13 -9.34
C GLN A 135 -1.88 -1.64 -8.10
N GLY A 136 -1.40 -2.57 -7.26
CA GLY A 136 -0.65 -2.23 -6.05
C GLY A 136 0.64 -1.45 -6.36
N GLY A 137 1.37 -1.85 -7.40
CA GLY A 137 2.54 -1.10 -7.86
C GLY A 137 2.20 0.32 -8.30
N ASN A 138 1.14 0.49 -9.09
CA ASN A 138 0.71 1.81 -9.53
C ASN A 138 0.31 2.71 -8.35
N GLU A 139 -0.39 2.18 -7.35
CA GLU A 139 -0.80 2.96 -6.16
C GLU A 139 0.37 3.36 -5.27
N LEU A 140 1.43 2.55 -5.22
CA LEU A 140 2.61 2.83 -4.39
C LEU A 140 3.56 3.86 -4.98
N PHE A 141 3.66 3.92 -6.33
CA PHE A 141 4.63 4.77 -7.02
C PHE A 141 4.02 5.99 -7.75
N ASN A 142 2.70 6.18 -7.67
CA ASN A 142 2.04 7.35 -8.27
C ASN A 142 2.14 8.57 -7.35
N THR A 143 3.35 9.10 -7.18
CA THR A 143 3.60 10.25 -6.29
C THR A 143 4.68 11.12 -6.88
N ASP A 144 4.47 12.42 -6.82
CA ASP A 144 5.49 13.40 -7.17
C ASP A 144 6.63 13.36 -6.14
N ILE A 145 7.86 13.27 -6.64
CA ILE A 145 9.06 13.26 -5.83
C ILE A 145 9.45 14.71 -5.52
N HIS A 146 9.52 15.03 -4.25
CA HIS A 146 10.01 16.33 -3.77
C HIS A 146 10.85 16.15 -2.51
N VAL A 147 12.06 15.61 -2.70
CA VAL A 147 13.00 15.34 -1.60
C VAL A 147 13.83 16.56 -1.34
N THR A 148 13.97 16.92 -0.08
CA THR A 148 14.84 18.02 0.38
C THR A 148 16.19 17.49 0.87
N ALA A 149 17.09 18.39 1.24
CA ALA A 149 18.38 18.04 1.85
C ALA A 149 18.69 19.00 3.00
N PRO A 150 19.64 18.65 3.88
CA PRO A 150 20.17 19.55 4.89
C PRO A 150 20.68 20.87 4.29
N GLN A 151 20.74 21.91 5.10
CA GLN A 151 21.22 23.21 4.67
C GLN A 151 22.65 23.11 4.14
N GLY A 152 22.88 23.70 2.96
CA GLY A 152 24.21 23.74 2.32
C GLY A 152 24.51 22.55 1.41
N ILE A 153 23.58 21.63 1.23
CA ILE A 153 23.69 20.54 0.25
C ILE A 153 22.95 20.94 -1.01
N GLU A 154 23.63 20.88 -2.14
CA GLU A 154 23.06 21.20 -3.46
C GLU A 154 22.16 20.07 -3.94
N THR A 155 20.94 20.43 -4.37
CA THR A 155 19.95 19.49 -4.93
C THR A 155 19.44 20.01 -6.26
N GLU A 156 19.20 19.11 -7.20
CA GLU A 156 18.63 19.39 -8.51
C GLU A 156 17.35 18.55 -8.74
N GLU A 157 16.49 19.01 -9.62
CA GLU A 157 15.25 18.32 -10.02
C GLU A 157 14.42 17.83 -8.83
N ASN A 158 14.09 18.73 -7.87
CA ASN A 158 13.31 18.41 -6.67
C ASN A 158 13.94 17.31 -5.78
N GLY A 159 15.27 17.28 -5.68
CA GLY A 159 16.01 16.30 -4.90
C GLY A 159 16.29 14.98 -5.61
N LYS A 160 16.01 14.91 -6.92
CA LYS A 160 16.37 13.73 -7.71
C LYS A 160 17.87 13.53 -7.79
N TYR A 161 18.63 14.61 -7.85
CA TYR A 161 20.07 14.58 -7.80
C TYR A 161 20.57 15.41 -6.61
N VAL A 162 21.61 14.91 -5.96
CA VAL A 162 22.24 15.52 -4.79
C VAL A 162 23.75 15.47 -4.95
N VAL A 163 24.44 16.59 -4.66
CA VAL A 163 25.89 16.62 -4.56
C VAL A 163 26.29 16.60 -3.09
N TYR A 164 26.97 15.54 -2.68
CA TYR A 164 27.42 15.35 -1.30
C TYR A 164 28.89 14.91 -1.27
N ASN A 165 29.73 15.65 -0.54
CA ASN A 165 31.18 15.44 -0.46
C ASN A 165 31.87 15.39 -1.84
N GLY A 166 31.39 16.17 -2.81
CA GLY A 166 31.96 16.25 -4.16
C GLY A 166 31.56 15.09 -5.08
N GLU A 167 30.62 14.24 -4.65
CA GLU A 167 30.10 13.13 -5.42
C GLU A 167 28.60 13.34 -5.71
N THR A 168 28.15 12.90 -6.88
CA THR A 168 26.76 13.04 -7.30
C THR A 168 26.01 11.76 -7.02
N TYR A 169 24.81 11.90 -6.46
CA TYR A 169 23.90 10.82 -6.10
C TYR A 169 22.54 11.03 -6.78
N GLN A 170 21.96 9.93 -7.25
CA GLN A 170 20.63 9.92 -7.85
C GLN A 170 19.65 9.19 -6.94
N PHE A 171 18.46 9.79 -6.73
CA PHE A 171 17.38 9.20 -5.94
C PHE A 171 16.88 7.90 -6.57
N ASN A 172 16.73 6.88 -5.75
CA ASN A 172 16.20 5.57 -6.15
C ASN A 172 14.67 5.58 -6.10
N GLU A 173 14.05 5.88 -7.23
CA GLU A 173 12.58 5.90 -7.38
C GLU A 173 11.92 4.52 -7.20
N LYS A 174 12.71 3.45 -7.00
CA LYS A 174 12.23 2.09 -6.76
C LYS A 174 12.05 1.76 -5.28
N VAL A 175 12.43 2.67 -4.38
CA VAL A 175 12.18 2.50 -2.96
C VAL A 175 10.78 2.97 -2.61
N THR A 176 10.00 2.11 -1.97
CA THR A 176 8.69 2.44 -1.41
C THR A 176 8.72 2.35 0.11
N ASN A 177 7.91 3.16 0.77
CA ASN A 177 7.93 3.32 2.21
C ASN A 177 6.58 3.00 2.85
N VAL A 178 6.61 2.24 3.96
CA VAL A 178 5.46 1.96 4.80
C VAL A 178 5.79 2.41 6.23
N LEU A 179 5.03 3.36 6.76
CA LEU A 179 5.19 3.78 8.15
C LEU A 179 4.37 2.88 9.07
N CYS A 180 5.05 2.11 9.91
CA CYS A 180 4.44 1.31 10.97
C CYS A 180 4.41 2.10 12.27
N ILE A 181 3.22 2.18 12.89
CA ILE A 181 2.94 2.98 14.08
C ILE A 181 2.37 2.07 15.16
N GLY A 182 3.06 1.90 16.27
CA GLY A 182 2.53 1.23 17.47
C GLY A 182 1.90 2.26 18.40
N VAL A 183 0.61 2.12 18.67
CA VAL A 183 -0.16 3.05 19.53
C VAL A 183 -0.31 2.46 20.92
N ASP A 184 0.07 3.22 21.95
CA ASP A 184 -0.10 2.81 23.37
C ASP A 184 -1.55 2.93 23.82
N LYS A 185 -2.42 2.15 23.18
CA LYS A 185 -3.84 2.12 23.43
C LYS A 185 -4.40 0.74 23.12
N ARG A 186 -5.40 0.31 23.90
CA ARG A 186 -6.25 -0.84 23.55
C ARG A 186 -7.48 -0.31 22.84
N ASN A 187 -7.88 -0.98 21.79
CA ASN A 187 -9.07 -0.68 21.00
C ASN A 187 -9.08 0.75 20.38
N LEU A 188 -8.58 0.86 19.16
CA LEU A 188 -8.63 2.11 18.38
C LEU A 188 -10.07 2.63 18.15
N ASP A 189 -11.08 1.77 18.30
CA ASP A 189 -12.49 2.13 18.07
C ASP A 189 -13.19 2.81 19.27
N GLU A 190 -12.69 2.66 20.48
CA GLU A 190 -13.37 3.20 21.70
C GLU A 190 -13.58 4.72 21.68
N ASN A 191 -12.88 5.45 20.83
CA ASN A 191 -12.95 6.92 20.78
C ASN A 191 -13.84 7.52 19.70
N ASN A 192 -14.59 6.72 18.96
CA ASN A 192 -15.42 7.19 17.85
C ASN A 192 -16.49 8.24 18.24
N ASN A 193 -16.73 8.44 19.54
CA ASN A 193 -17.70 9.43 20.03
C ASN A 193 -17.06 10.68 20.66
N SER A 194 -15.75 10.71 20.86
CA SER A 194 -15.12 11.93 21.40
C SER A 194 -14.64 12.80 20.24
N LYS A 195 -15.34 13.90 20.03
CA LYS A 195 -14.90 15.00 19.14
C LYS A 195 -13.65 15.72 19.67
N VAL A 196 -13.02 15.20 20.73
CA VAL A 196 -11.86 15.79 21.36
C VAL A 196 -10.62 15.12 20.78
N ARG A 197 -9.95 15.79 19.88
CA ARG A 197 -8.57 15.47 19.48
C ARG A 197 -7.69 15.52 20.75
N ALA A 198 -6.64 14.78 20.80
CA ALA A 198 -5.77 14.56 21.96
C ALA A 198 -6.14 13.38 22.88
N SER A 199 -7.21 12.63 22.59
CA SER A 199 -7.51 11.37 23.28
C SER A 199 -7.07 10.13 22.50
N GLY A 200 -6.48 10.29 21.32
CA GLY A 200 -6.14 9.24 20.35
C GLY A 200 -4.97 8.33 20.77
N GLY A 201 -4.27 8.63 21.87
CA GLY A 201 -3.04 7.95 22.26
C GLY A 201 -1.80 8.61 21.66
N GLN A 202 -0.65 7.98 21.83
CA GLN A 202 0.64 8.42 21.29
C GLN A 202 1.25 7.31 20.42
N ALA A 203 2.05 7.71 19.45
CA ALA A 203 2.85 6.79 18.62
C ALA A 203 4.09 6.37 19.44
N ASP A 204 3.96 5.31 20.23
CA ASP A 204 5.04 4.82 21.11
C ASP A 204 6.12 4.03 20.37
N VAL A 205 5.75 3.44 19.23
CA VAL A 205 6.67 2.77 18.31
C VAL A 205 6.50 3.39 16.93
N LEU A 206 7.61 3.82 16.35
CA LEU A 206 7.66 4.37 14.99
C LEU A 206 8.74 3.64 14.20
N MET A 207 8.34 2.98 13.14
CA MET A 207 9.23 2.25 12.26
C MET A 207 8.90 2.56 10.80
N LEU A 208 9.89 3.05 10.07
CA LEU A 208 9.76 3.23 8.63
C LEU A 208 10.36 2.00 7.92
N VAL A 209 9.52 1.26 7.23
CA VAL A 209 9.90 0.11 6.40
C VAL A 209 10.13 0.60 4.98
N SER A 210 11.39 0.60 4.55
CA SER A 210 11.80 1.00 3.20
C SER A 210 12.16 -0.24 2.39
N ILE A 211 11.49 -0.44 1.26
CA ILE A 211 11.64 -1.62 0.41
C ILE A 211 12.14 -1.15 -0.96
N ASP A 212 13.36 -1.54 -1.29
CA ASP A 212 13.89 -1.37 -2.64
C ASP A 212 13.35 -2.48 -3.54
N THR A 213 12.37 -2.16 -4.36
CA THR A 213 11.69 -3.12 -5.24
C THR A 213 12.54 -3.56 -6.43
N SER A 214 13.72 -2.96 -6.64
CA SER A 214 14.65 -3.40 -7.69
C SER A 214 15.46 -4.63 -7.29
N ASN A 215 15.69 -4.82 -5.99
CA ASN A 215 16.54 -5.90 -5.45
C ASN A 215 15.95 -6.61 -4.22
N GLY A 216 14.76 -6.16 -3.74
CA GLY A 216 14.04 -6.74 -2.58
C GLY A 216 14.71 -6.48 -1.23
N LYS A 217 15.67 -5.55 -1.15
CA LYS A 217 16.29 -5.17 0.11
C LYS A 217 15.28 -4.42 0.99
N ILE A 218 15.19 -4.82 2.25
CA ILE A 218 14.32 -4.20 3.24
C ILE A 218 15.17 -3.51 4.30
N THR A 219 14.95 -2.22 4.51
CA THR A 219 15.58 -1.45 5.59
C THR A 219 14.49 -0.99 6.56
N LEU A 220 14.63 -1.35 7.85
CA LEU A 220 13.75 -0.95 8.92
C LEU A 220 14.43 0.18 9.71
N PHE A 221 13.92 1.40 9.56
CA PHE A 221 14.37 2.53 10.36
C PHE A 221 13.57 2.58 11.67
N ASN A 222 14.24 2.33 12.78
CA ASN A 222 13.67 2.57 14.10
C ASN A 222 13.82 4.06 14.46
N ILE A 223 12.70 4.73 14.67
CA ILE A 223 12.62 6.17 14.98
C ILE A 223 12.30 6.31 16.46
N SER A 224 13.15 7.02 17.20
CA SER A 224 12.85 7.33 18.61
C SER A 224 11.55 8.13 18.71
N ARG A 225 10.64 7.68 19.58
CA ARG A 225 9.39 8.41 19.87
C ARG A 225 9.62 9.83 20.39
N ASP A 226 10.78 10.06 20.99
CA ASP A 226 11.19 11.33 21.58
C ASP A 226 11.95 12.23 20.59
N SER A 227 12.06 11.82 19.30
CA SER A 227 12.70 12.63 18.24
C SER A 227 12.03 13.99 18.12
N MET A 228 12.84 15.05 18.23
CA MET A 228 12.38 16.43 18.13
C MET A 228 12.24 16.85 16.66
N VAL A 229 10.99 16.98 16.21
CA VAL A 229 10.63 17.32 14.82
C VAL A 229 9.56 18.39 14.79
N ASP A 230 9.36 19.00 13.64
CA ASP A 230 8.25 19.91 13.40
C ASP A 230 6.93 19.15 13.33
N VAL A 231 6.11 19.25 14.36
CA VAL A 231 4.81 18.59 14.47
C VAL A 231 3.69 19.58 14.18
N THR A 232 2.78 19.22 13.30
CA THR A 232 1.59 20.01 13.04
C THR A 232 0.55 19.76 14.13
N MET A 233 0.12 20.83 14.77
CA MET A 233 -0.86 20.81 15.85
C MET A 233 -2.24 21.20 15.34
N TYR A 234 -3.24 20.55 15.92
CA TYR A 234 -4.65 20.86 15.69
C TYR A 234 -5.36 21.09 17.01
N SER A 235 -6.29 22.04 17.04
CA SER A 235 -7.17 22.27 18.18
C SER A 235 -8.11 21.08 18.39
N ALA A 236 -8.75 21.01 19.56
CA ALA A 236 -9.77 19.99 19.85
C ALA A 236 -10.92 19.96 18.80
N GLY A 237 -11.23 21.08 18.18
CA GLY A 237 -12.20 21.18 17.08
C GLY A 237 -11.66 20.80 15.69
N GLY A 238 -10.37 20.44 15.58
CA GLY A 238 -9.73 20.06 14.32
C GLY A 238 -9.21 21.20 13.47
N ALA A 239 -9.24 22.45 13.95
CA ALA A 239 -8.64 23.56 13.25
C ALA A 239 -7.11 23.54 13.41
N TYR A 240 -6.39 23.88 12.36
CA TYR A 240 -4.93 24.07 12.40
C TYR A 240 -4.55 25.09 13.47
N ALA A 241 -3.63 24.72 14.38
CA ALA A 241 -3.19 25.53 15.50
C ALA A 241 -1.73 25.97 15.40
N GLY A 242 -0.99 25.48 14.41
CA GLY A 242 0.41 25.82 14.18
C GLY A 242 1.27 24.59 13.93
N THR A 243 2.56 24.83 13.74
CA THR A 243 3.59 23.78 13.66
C THR A 243 4.72 24.18 14.59
N GLU A 244 5.08 23.27 15.50
CA GLU A 244 6.12 23.50 16.49
C GLU A 244 7.03 22.28 16.62
N LYS A 245 8.28 22.52 17.05
CA LYS A 245 9.24 21.48 17.34
C LYS A 245 8.85 20.74 18.62
N GLN A 246 8.42 19.48 18.49
CA GLN A 246 7.95 18.63 19.56
C GLN A 246 8.43 17.18 19.37
N GLN A 247 8.25 16.36 20.40
CA GLN A 247 8.45 14.92 20.26
C GLN A 247 7.54 14.34 19.19
N ILE A 248 8.08 13.52 18.29
CA ILE A 248 7.37 12.98 17.13
C ILE A 248 6.14 12.14 17.50
N CYS A 249 6.18 11.47 18.68
CA CYS A 249 5.04 10.66 19.17
C CYS A 249 3.76 11.47 19.39
N LEU A 250 3.88 12.79 19.62
CA LEU A 250 2.73 13.68 19.84
C LEU A 250 1.97 13.98 18.55
N SER A 251 2.60 13.75 17.39
CA SER A 251 1.93 13.95 16.08
C SER A 251 0.64 13.14 15.97
N TYR A 252 0.63 11.89 16.48
CA TYR A 252 -0.53 11.03 16.50
C TYR A 252 -1.66 11.58 17.38
N SER A 253 -1.30 12.16 18.53
CA SER A 253 -2.25 12.70 19.49
C SER A 253 -3.07 13.88 18.95
N TYR A 254 -2.54 14.62 17.98
CA TYR A 254 -3.25 15.76 17.38
C TYR A 254 -4.30 15.37 16.34
N GLY A 255 -4.43 14.09 16.01
CA GLY A 255 -5.46 13.56 15.12
C GLY A 255 -6.69 13.01 15.88
N ASP A 256 -7.42 12.14 15.20
CA ASP A 256 -8.66 11.50 15.67
C ASP A 256 -8.43 10.13 16.34
N GLY A 257 -7.19 9.67 16.42
CA GLY A 257 -6.82 8.33 16.85
C GLY A 257 -6.90 7.29 15.73
N LYS A 258 -7.18 7.68 14.50
CA LYS A 258 -7.29 6.85 13.30
C LYS A 258 -6.56 7.49 12.11
N GLU A 259 -7.27 7.70 11.01
CA GLU A 259 -6.69 8.17 9.74
C GLU A 259 -5.95 9.50 9.89
N SER A 260 -6.60 10.52 10.46
CA SER A 260 -5.94 11.83 10.58
C SER A 260 -4.76 11.82 11.56
N SER A 261 -4.76 10.91 12.56
CA SER A 261 -3.60 10.68 13.43
C SER A 261 -2.44 10.03 12.67
N CYS A 262 -2.75 9.02 11.87
CA CYS A 262 -1.76 8.35 11.02
C CYS A 262 -1.15 9.34 10.01
N GLU A 263 -1.98 10.10 9.31
CA GLU A 263 -1.55 11.11 8.31
C GLU A 263 -0.67 12.20 8.95
N ASN A 264 -1.05 12.69 10.13
CA ASN A 264 -0.25 13.68 10.83
C ASN A 264 1.11 13.12 11.27
N THR A 265 1.15 11.83 11.64
CA THR A 265 2.39 11.13 11.96
C THR A 265 3.25 10.91 10.71
N VAL A 266 2.64 10.52 9.58
CA VAL A 266 3.31 10.43 8.27
C VAL A 266 3.96 11.77 7.93
N ASN A 267 3.23 12.89 8.03
CA ASN A 267 3.76 14.22 7.74
C ASN A 267 4.97 14.58 8.62
N SER A 268 4.96 14.19 9.89
CA SER A 268 6.07 14.44 10.80
C SER A 268 7.29 13.57 10.49
N VAL A 269 7.08 12.31 10.11
CA VAL A 269 8.16 11.41 9.65
C VAL A 269 8.71 11.85 8.29
N GLN A 270 7.86 12.30 7.37
CA GLN A 270 8.32 12.85 6.09
C GLN A 270 9.27 14.04 6.30
N ARG A 271 8.93 14.96 7.18
CA ARG A 271 9.82 16.11 7.51
C ARG A 271 11.15 15.63 8.09
N LEU A 272 11.15 14.63 8.95
CA LEU A 272 12.37 14.03 9.49
C LEU A 272 13.22 13.39 8.39
N PHE A 273 12.61 12.75 7.40
CA PHE A 273 13.25 12.05 6.29
C PHE A 273 13.33 12.88 5.00
N TYR A 274 13.55 14.17 5.13
CA TYR A 274 13.78 15.08 3.98
C TYR A 274 12.67 15.02 2.91
N ASN A 275 11.43 14.85 3.35
CA ASN A 275 10.21 14.79 2.52
C ASN A 275 10.17 13.65 1.49
N ILE A 276 10.80 12.49 1.79
CA ILE A 276 10.59 11.31 0.94
C ILE A 276 9.11 10.94 0.88
N PRO A 277 8.65 10.34 -0.22
CA PRO A 277 7.28 9.84 -0.32
C PRO A 277 7.02 8.73 0.72
N ILE A 278 6.03 8.93 1.59
CA ILE A 278 5.50 7.92 2.50
C ILE A 278 3.99 7.85 2.26
N ASN A 279 3.59 7.03 1.30
CA ASN A 279 2.20 6.96 0.84
C ASN A 279 1.37 5.91 1.58
N THR A 280 2.03 5.15 2.45
CA THR A 280 1.42 4.00 3.10
C THR A 280 1.76 4.01 4.58
N TYR A 281 0.74 3.79 5.39
CA TYR A 281 0.88 3.65 6.83
C TYR A 281 0.11 2.43 7.34
N PHE A 282 0.56 1.92 8.48
CA PHE A 282 -0.06 0.84 9.22
C PHE A 282 0.07 1.14 10.72
N SER A 283 -1.02 1.49 11.39
CA SER A 283 -1.03 1.65 12.84
C SER A 283 -1.65 0.42 13.49
N LEU A 284 -1.09 0.03 14.64
CA LEU A 284 -1.51 -1.14 15.38
C LEU A 284 -1.70 -0.76 16.86
N ASP A 285 -2.79 -1.22 17.46
CA ASP A 285 -3.01 -1.13 18.90
C ASP A 285 -2.31 -2.27 19.66
N LEU A 286 -2.40 -2.24 20.99
CA LEU A 286 -1.72 -3.21 21.86
C LEU A 286 -2.27 -4.63 21.70
N ASP A 287 -3.57 -4.78 21.46
CA ASP A 287 -4.23 -6.08 21.34
C ASP A 287 -3.83 -6.76 20.01
N GLY A 288 -3.49 -5.96 19.01
CA GLY A 288 -3.00 -6.42 17.72
C GLY A 288 -1.64 -7.11 17.78
N ILE A 289 -0.81 -6.85 18.78
CA ILE A 289 0.50 -7.51 18.93
C ILE A 289 0.31 -9.01 19.07
N SER A 290 -0.56 -9.43 20.00
CA SER A 290 -0.86 -10.86 20.21
C SER A 290 -1.52 -11.50 18.99
N ALA A 291 -2.45 -10.79 18.35
CA ALA A 291 -3.15 -11.29 17.16
C ALA A 291 -2.20 -11.53 15.97
N LEU A 292 -1.30 -10.59 15.70
CA LEU A 292 -0.28 -10.74 14.64
C LEU A 292 0.72 -11.85 14.97
N ASN A 293 1.19 -11.91 16.24
CA ASN A 293 2.10 -12.96 16.69
C ASN A 293 1.52 -14.35 16.47
N ASP A 294 0.26 -14.55 16.85
CA ASP A 294 -0.40 -15.85 16.77
C ASP A 294 -0.77 -16.21 15.33
N SER A 295 -0.99 -15.24 14.47
CA SER A 295 -1.28 -15.49 13.05
C SER A 295 -0.11 -16.08 12.28
N VAL A 296 1.12 -15.91 12.76
CA VAL A 296 2.33 -16.59 12.23
C VAL A 296 2.69 -17.85 13.03
N GLY A 297 1.83 -18.28 13.97
CA GLY A 297 2.07 -19.45 14.81
C GLY A 297 3.00 -19.21 15.98
N GLY A 298 3.26 -17.96 16.35
CA GLY A 298 4.21 -17.56 17.39
C GLY A 298 5.58 -17.15 16.83
N VAL A 299 6.38 -16.51 17.68
CA VAL A 299 7.70 -15.96 17.31
C VAL A 299 8.76 -16.44 18.27
N ASP A 300 9.86 -16.98 17.72
CA ASP A 300 11.02 -17.41 18.49
C ASP A 300 11.96 -16.23 18.74
N VAL A 301 12.29 -16.01 20.02
CA VAL A 301 13.19 -14.94 20.45
C VAL A 301 14.22 -15.45 21.45
N VAL A 302 15.39 -14.79 21.50
CA VAL A 302 16.34 -14.92 22.62
C VAL A 302 16.24 -13.66 23.46
N SER A 303 15.96 -13.80 24.76
CA SER A 303 15.82 -12.63 25.62
C SER A 303 17.15 -11.91 25.83
N PRO A 304 17.25 -10.59 25.56
CA PRO A 304 18.47 -9.82 25.75
C PRO A 304 18.67 -9.38 27.20
N GLU A 305 17.70 -9.63 28.08
CA GLU A 305 17.76 -9.29 29.51
C GLU A 305 16.88 -10.21 30.36
N THR A 306 17.15 -10.22 31.67
CA THR A 306 16.24 -10.85 32.62
C THR A 306 15.18 -9.85 33.08
N ILE A 307 13.90 -10.12 32.74
CA ILE A 307 12.74 -9.29 33.08
C ILE A 307 11.45 -10.13 33.16
N GLY A 308 10.71 -10.01 34.27
CA GLY A 308 9.49 -10.82 34.48
C GLY A 308 9.78 -12.31 34.39
N GLU A 309 9.14 -13.01 33.47
CA GLU A 309 9.35 -14.44 33.21
C GLU A 309 10.50 -14.75 32.22
N PHE A 310 11.07 -13.73 31.60
CA PHE A 310 12.12 -13.87 30.60
C PHE A 310 13.51 -13.78 31.25
N VAL A 311 14.38 -14.75 30.95
CA VAL A 311 15.75 -14.81 31.46
C VAL A 311 16.72 -14.49 30.33
N GLU A 312 17.72 -13.67 30.61
CA GLU A 312 18.75 -13.28 29.63
C GLU A 312 19.44 -14.50 29.00
N GLY A 313 19.53 -14.53 27.68
CA GLY A 313 20.15 -15.60 26.89
C GLY A 313 19.28 -16.82 26.67
N GLU A 314 18.12 -16.92 27.32
CA GLU A 314 17.18 -18.05 27.09
C GLU A 314 16.29 -17.80 25.88
N SER A 315 15.92 -18.92 25.21
CA SER A 315 15.04 -18.91 24.04
C SER A 315 13.60 -19.12 24.44
N TYR A 316 12.70 -18.35 23.84
CA TYR A 316 11.25 -18.42 24.09
C TYR A 316 10.50 -18.48 22.77
N HIS A 317 9.50 -19.35 22.71
CA HIS A 317 8.48 -19.32 21.64
C HIS A 317 7.29 -18.53 22.16
N LEU A 318 7.19 -17.27 21.75
CA LEU A 318 6.16 -16.34 22.24
C LEU A 318 4.81 -16.62 21.59
N VAL A 319 3.76 -16.82 22.39
CA VAL A 319 2.38 -17.00 21.95
C VAL A 319 1.43 -16.11 22.75
N GLY A 320 0.37 -15.65 22.13
CA GLY A 320 -0.66 -14.83 22.77
C GLY A 320 -0.09 -13.62 23.49
N GLN A 321 -0.50 -13.43 24.72
CA GLN A 321 -0.08 -12.30 25.56
C GLN A 321 1.41 -12.29 25.94
N GLN A 322 2.12 -13.40 25.78
CA GLN A 322 3.57 -13.41 26.04
C GLN A 322 4.32 -12.47 25.08
N ALA A 323 3.87 -12.38 23.81
CA ALA A 323 4.45 -11.46 22.85
C ALA A 323 4.29 -10.00 23.29
N GLU A 324 3.10 -9.61 23.74
CA GLU A 324 2.86 -8.28 24.30
C GLU A 324 3.70 -8.04 25.54
N SER A 325 3.73 -9.01 26.49
CA SER A 325 4.53 -8.92 27.71
C SER A 325 6.01 -8.76 27.42
N PHE A 326 6.55 -9.51 26.45
CA PHE A 326 7.95 -9.42 26.05
C PHE A 326 8.35 -8.01 25.58
N VAL A 327 7.53 -7.37 24.76
CA VAL A 327 7.85 -6.05 24.19
C VAL A 327 7.49 -4.88 25.11
N ARG A 328 6.64 -5.08 26.13
CA ARG A 328 6.12 -3.98 26.98
C ARG A 328 6.66 -3.94 28.39
N THR A 329 6.95 -5.10 29.01
CA THR A 329 7.36 -5.15 30.40
C THR A 329 8.56 -4.23 30.66
N ARG A 330 8.50 -3.45 31.74
CA ARG A 330 9.54 -2.49 32.09
C ARG A 330 9.78 -2.50 33.59
N ASP A 331 11.02 -2.56 33.98
CA ASP A 331 11.46 -2.37 35.38
C ASP A 331 11.83 -0.88 35.56
N THR A 332 10.86 -0.09 36.01
CA THR A 332 11.05 1.36 36.22
C THR A 332 12.01 1.72 37.35
N SER A 333 12.44 0.75 38.15
CA SER A 333 13.46 0.96 39.16
C SER A 333 14.88 1.09 38.59
N LYS A 334 15.09 0.60 37.36
CA LYS A 334 16.38 0.65 36.66
C LYS A 334 16.44 1.87 35.72
N THR A 335 17.55 2.59 35.80
CA THR A 335 17.77 3.80 34.95
C THR A 335 17.83 3.50 33.45
N ASP A 336 18.32 2.30 33.09
CA ASP A 336 18.47 1.86 31.68
C ASP A 336 17.28 1.06 31.17
N SER A 337 16.18 0.99 31.91
CA SER A 337 15.01 0.17 31.58
C SER A 337 14.37 0.50 30.23
N ASN A 338 14.48 1.73 29.75
CA ASN A 338 13.95 2.12 28.44
C ASN A 338 14.79 1.54 27.29
N ASN A 339 16.11 1.59 27.40
CA ASN A 339 17.03 1.04 26.39
C ASN A 339 16.87 -0.47 26.27
N MET A 340 16.75 -1.16 27.42
CA MET A 340 16.54 -2.61 27.45
C MET A 340 15.20 -3.00 26.81
N ARG A 341 14.12 -2.24 27.07
CA ARG A 341 12.84 -2.44 26.38
C ARG A 341 12.98 -2.26 24.86
N MET A 342 13.68 -1.22 24.41
CA MET A 342 13.93 -1.00 22.98
C MET A 342 14.72 -2.14 22.34
N GLN A 343 15.69 -2.73 23.05
CA GLN A 343 16.43 -3.90 22.58
C GLN A 343 15.49 -5.12 22.42
N ARG A 344 14.62 -5.39 23.40
CA ARG A 344 13.63 -6.48 23.28
C ARG A 344 12.66 -6.26 22.13
N GLN A 345 12.18 -5.03 21.94
CA GLN A 345 11.34 -4.67 20.78
C GLN A 345 12.07 -4.94 19.47
N LYS A 346 13.35 -4.56 19.38
CA LYS A 346 14.18 -4.84 18.21
C LYS A 346 14.32 -6.33 17.92
N VAL A 347 14.64 -7.13 18.95
CA VAL A 347 14.77 -8.59 18.85
C VAL A 347 13.45 -9.20 18.37
N TYR A 348 12.34 -8.83 18.99
CA TYR A 348 11.01 -9.33 18.62
C TYR A 348 10.64 -8.99 17.16
N ILE A 349 10.77 -7.73 16.77
CA ILE A 349 10.42 -7.27 15.41
C ILE A 349 11.28 -7.98 14.37
N GLN A 350 12.58 -8.12 14.63
CA GLN A 350 13.47 -8.81 13.70
C GLN A 350 13.08 -10.28 13.54
N SER A 351 12.80 -10.98 14.64
CA SER A 351 12.34 -12.38 14.63
C SER A 351 10.99 -12.50 13.93
N PHE A 352 10.02 -11.65 14.25
CA PHE A 352 8.70 -11.62 13.62
C PHE A 352 8.82 -11.44 12.10
N MET A 353 9.57 -10.44 11.64
CA MET A 353 9.75 -10.17 10.22
C MET A 353 10.45 -11.34 9.49
N ASN A 354 11.44 -11.98 10.13
CA ASN A 354 12.08 -13.16 9.56
C ASN A 354 11.10 -14.33 9.41
N THR A 355 10.24 -14.55 10.43
CA THR A 355 9.17 -15.57 10.39
C THR A 355 8.19 -15.29 9.26
N VAL A 356 7.69 -14.05 9.15
CA VAL A 356 6.79 -13.63 8.06
C VAL A 356 7.43 -13.85 6.70
N LEU A 357 8.68 -13.44 6.52
CA LEU A 357 9.39 -13.61 5.26
C LEU A 357 9.58 -15.09 4.89
N GLN A 358 9.95 -15.93 5.86
CA GLN A 358 10.09 -17.37 5.63
C GLN A 358 8.77 -18.00 5.23
N GLN A 359 7.70 -17.71 5.97
CA GLN A 359 6.36 -18.24 5.66
C GLN A 359 5.86 -17.72 4.31
N THR A 360 6.13 -16.46 3.97
CA THR A 360 5.76 -15.90 2.65
C THR A 360 6.47 -16.63 1.49
N LYS A 361 7.69 -17.15 1.70
CA LYS A 361 8.36 -18.00 0.69
C LYS A 361 7.64 -19.31 0.44
N GLU A 362 7.09 -19.89 1.50
CA GLU A 362 6.40 -21.18 1.48
C GLU A 362 4.94 -21.00 1.01
N ASP A 363 4.30 -19.91 1.45
CA ASP A 363 2.91 -19.55 1.12
C ASP A 363 2.77 -18.04 0.84
N LEU A 364 2.55 -17.70 -0.41
CA LEU A 364 2.36 -16.31 -0.86
C LEU A 364 1.07 -15.66 -0.32
N THR A 365 0.17 -16.41 0.33
CA THR A 365 -1.02 -15.85 0.97
C THR A 365 -0.74 -15.30 2.35
N THR A 366 0.35 -15.70 3.01
CA THR A 366 0.73 -15.26 4.36
C THR A 366 0.60 -13.74 4.59
N PRO A 367 1.07 -12.83 3.72
CA PRO A 367 0.91 -11.39 3.94
C PRO A 367 -0.54 -10.92 3.92
N ILE A 368 -1.40 -11.57 3.13
CA ILE A 368 -2.84 -11.27 3.09
C ILE A 368 -3.53 -11.78 4.36
N ASP A 369 -3.14 -12.95 4.85
CA ASP A 369 -3.69 -13.51 6.09
C ASP A 369 -3.31 -12.65 7.30
N LEU A 370 -2.05 -12.17 7.36
CA LEU A 370 -1.58 -11.18 8.33
C LEU A 370 -2.37 -9.87 8.26
N PHE A 371 -2.58 -9.35 7.06
CA PHE A 371 -3.37 -8.14 6.83
C PHE A 371 -4.79 -8.32 7.37
N ASN A 372 -5.44 -9.46 7.07
CA ASN A 372 -6.78 -9.76 7.55
C ASN A 372 -6.83 -9.96 9.08
N ALA A 373 -5.84 -10.63 9.67
CA ALA A 373 -5.73 -10.82 11.11
C ALA A 373 -5.54 -9.50 11.88
N SER A 374 -4.83 -8.54 11.28
CA SER A 374 -4.59 -7.22 11.87
C SER A 374 -5.79 -6.27 11.77
N ALA A 375 -6.72 -6.49 10.85
CA ALA A 375 -7.78 -5.55 10.51
C ALA A 375 -8.60 -5.05 11.71
N PRO A 376 -8.98 -5.88 12.73
CA PRO A 376 -9.72 -5.39 13.89
C PRO A 376 -8.92 -4.46 14.83
N TYR A 377 -7.59 -4.48 14.72
CA TYR A 377 -6.65 -3.84 15.65
C TYR A 377 -5.83 -2.74 14.99
N SER A 378 -6.12 -2.44 13.74
CA SER A 378 -5.28 -1.53 12.94
C SER A 378 -6.08 -0.44 12.26
N CYS A 379 -5.39 0.67 11.97
CA CYS A 379 -5.84 1.67 11.02
C CYS A 379 -4.77 1.81 9.94
N THR A 380 -5.15 1.63 8.67
CA THR A 380 -4.19 1.57 7.58
C THR A 380 -4.81 1.99 6.26
N ASN A 381 -4.02 2.54 5.35
CA ASN A 381 -4.35 2.72 3.94
C ASN A 381 -3.71 1.65 3.04
N LEU A 382 -3.14 0.58 3.65
CA LEU A 382 -2.83 -0.64 2.92
C LEU A 382 -4.12 -1.29 2.42
N ASN A 383 -4.03 -1.96 1.30
CA ASN A 383 -5.09 -2.78 0.74
C ASN A 383 -4.48 -4.08 0.16
N PRO A 384 -5.29 -5.08 -0.19
CA PRO A 384 -4.78 -6.34 -0.71
C PRO A 384 -3.88 -6.19 -1.95
N SER A 385 -4.09 -5.18 -2.79
CA SER A 385 -3.26 -4.92 -3.97
C SER A 385 -1.85 -4.48 -3.58
N LYS A 386 -1.73 -3.50 -2.69
CA LYS A 386 -0.44 -3.03 -2.16
C LYS A 386 0.30 -4.16 -1.42
N VAL A 387 -0.40 -4.91 -0.56
CA VAL A 387 0.17 -6.05 0.19
C VAL A 387 0.70 -7.12 -0.78
N SER A 388 -0.07 -7.51 -1.79
CA SER A 388 0.35 -8.50 -2.79
C SER A 388 1.58 -8.03 -3.58
N TYR A 389 1.63 -6.75 -3.97
CA TYR A 389 2.78 -6.18 -4.64
C TYR A 389 4.03 -6.22 -3.76
N LEU A 390 3.95 -5.71 -2.53
CA LEU A 390 5.07 -5.67 -1.58
C LEU A 390 5.59 -7.08 -1.27
N ALA A 391 4.69 -8.04 -1.04
CA ALA A 391 5.04 -9.44 -0.82
C ALA A 391 5.78 -10.04 -2.02
N GLN A 392 5.29 -9.81 -3.24
CA GLN A 392 5.97 -10.26 -4.46
C GLN A 392 7.37 -9.67 -4.58
N GLN A 393 7.53 -8.35 -4.34
CA GLN A 393 8.84 -7.71 -4.45
C GLN A 393 9.83 -8.25 -3.41
N ALA A 394 9.39 -8.49 -2.19
CA ALA A 394 10.20 -9.11 -1.15
C ALA A 394 10.70 -10.50 -1.56
N VAL A 395 9.83 -11.33 -2.16
CA VAL A 395 10.19 -12.68 -2.63
C VAL A 395 11.08 -12.63 -3.86
N LEU A 396 10.75 -11.83 -4.88
CA LEU A 396 11.54 -11.72 -6.12
C LEU A 396 12.92 -11.13 -5.91
N GLY A 397 13.06 -10.21 -4.98
CA GLY A 397 14.35 -9.63 -4.61
C GLY A 397 15.28 -10.60 -3.88
N GLY A 398 14.88 -11.88 -3.75
CA GLY A 398 15.69 -12.93 -3.12
C GLY A 398 15.78 -12.80 -1.61
N MET A 399 14.96 -11.91 -1.01
CA MET A 399 14.95 -11.64 0.43
C MET A 399 16.39 -11.44 0.96
N ASN A 400 17.10 -10.48 0.39
CA ASN A 400 18.51 -10.18 0.67
C ASN A 400 18.79 -9.73 2.10
N GLY A 401 17.86 -10.07 3.01
CA GLY A 401 17.91 -9.76 4.42
C GLY A 401 17.12 -8.53 4.79
N ILE A 402 16.97 -8.37 6.09
CA ILE A 402 16.36 -7.20 6.72
C ILE A 402 17.46 -6.47 7.47
N ASP A 403 17.77 -5.27 7.04
CA ASP A 403 18.66 -4.38 7.77
C ASP A 403 17.81 -3.56 8.76
N MET A 404 18.09 -3.69 10.05
CA MET A 404 17.46 -2.84 11.07
C MET A 404 18.46 -1.80 11.55
N VAL A 405 18.14 -0.54 11.28
CA VAL A 405 18.94 0.62 11.64
C VAL A 405 18.15 1.56 12.53
N SER A 406 18.82 2.28 13.41
CA SER A 406 18.18 3.34 14.18
C SER A 406 18.58 4.70 13.62
N VAL A 407 17.65 5.64 13.61
CA VAL A 407 17.96 7.04 13.30
C VAL A 407 19.01 7.51 14.33
N PRO A 408 20.20 7.96 13.89
CA PRO A 408 21.25 8.35 14.82
C PRO A 408 20.93 9.67 15.51
N GLY A 409 21.34 9.77 16.77
CA GLY A 409 21.09 10.98 17.57
C GLY A 409 21.44 10.77 19.05
N GLN A 410 21.15 11.76 19.85
CA GLN A 410 21.47 11.78 21.27
C GLN A 410 20.26 12.18 22.10
N VAL A 411 20.11 11.53 23.26
CA VAL A 411 19.11 11.89 24.25
C VAL A 411 19.66 13.04 25.10
N THR A 412 18.88 14.11 25.21
CA THR A 412 19.12 15.21 26.14
C THR A 412 17.92 15.38 27.06
N MET A 413 18.11 15.95 28.23
CA MET A 413 16.99 16.32 29.09
C MET A 413 16.53 17.72 28.74
N GLY A 414 15.31 17.80 28.20
CA GLY A 414 14.61 19.07 28.05
C GLY A 414 14.09 19.60 29.40
N SER A 415 13.27 20.64 29.36
CA SER A 415 12.74 21.25 30.59
C SER A 415 11.81 20.32 31.39
N LYS A 416 11.16 19.35 30.75
CA LYS A 416 10.19 18.43 31.38
C LYS A 416 10.37 16.97 30.99
N TYR A 417 10.84 16.70 29.78
CA TYR A 417 10.88 15.37 29.19
C TYR A 417 12.24 15.14 28.53
N ALA A 418 12.57 13.87 28.31
CA ALA A 418 13.69 13.49 27.45
C ALA A 418 13.41 13.91 26.00
N GLU A 419 14.42 14.45 25.35
CA GLU A 419 14.39 14.89 23.96
C GLU A 419 15.44 14.11 23.18
N PHE A 420 15.09 13.55 22.04
CA PHE A 420 16.03 12.91 21.14
C PHE A 420 16.36 13.85 20.01
N ASN A 421 17.60 14.32 19.96
CA ASN A 421 18.10 15.20 18.94
C ASN A 421 18.86 14.39 17.90
N VAL A 422 18.35 14.38 16.65
CA VAL A 422 18.94 13.64 15.54
C VAL A 422 20.28 14.23 15.15
N SER A 423 21.29 13.37 14.97
CA SER A 423 22.60 13.75 14.40
C SER A 423 22.46 13.92 12.89
N GLU A 424 22.19 15.14 12.42
CA GLU A 424 21.82 15.41 11.03
C GLU A 424 22.84 14.85 10.02
N ALA A 425 24.13 15.04 10.24
CA ALA A 425 25.17 14.58 9.32
C ALA A 425 25.25 13.05 9.22
N GLU A 426 25.18 12.33 10.36
CA GLU A 426 25.18 10.86 10.40
C GLU A 426 23.88 10.31 9.80
N PHE A 427 22.76 10.96 10.10
CA PHE A 427 21.48 10.54 9.54
C PHE A 427 21.40 10.76 8.04
N TYR A 428 21.94 11.89 7.54
CA TYR A 428 21.93 12.13 6.10
C TYR A 428 22.82 11.15 5.32
N GLN A 429 23.96 10.73 5.88
CA GLN A 429 24.76 9.65 5.29
C GLN A 429 24.00 8.33 5.24
N LEU A 430 23.33 7.95 6.32
CA LEU A 430 22.47 6.77 6.36
C LEU A 430 21.32 6.88 5.35
N PHE A 431 20.68 8.04 5.27
CA PHE A 431 19.62 8.36 4.32
C PHE A 431 20.09 8.19 2.88
N LEU A 432 21.23 8.77 2.50
CA LEU A 432 21.81 8.61 1.16
C LEU A 432 22.10 7.15 0.84
N SER A 433 22.59 6.37 1.80
CA SER A 433 22.94 4.95 1.58
C SER A 433 21.72 4.07 1.27
N VAL A 434 20.53 4.49 1.63
CA VAL A 434 19.27 3.73 1.41
C VAL A 434 18.48 4.28 0.23
N TYR A 435 18.41 5.58 0.09
CA TYR A 435 17.52 6.23 -0.89
C TYR A 435 18.22 6.73 -2.15
N TYR A 436 19.55 6.69 -2.20
CA TYR A 436 20.29 7.21 -3.33
C TYR A 436 21.32 6.20 -3.83
N THR A 437 21.61 6.29 -5.10
CA THR A 437 22.71 5.56 -5.74
C THR A 437 23.73 6.56 -6.25
N LYS A 438 25.01 6.35 -5.91
CA LYS A 438 26.10 7.17 -6.44
C LYS A 438 26.18 6.97 -7.95
N ILE A 439 26.22 8.07 -8.68
CA ILE A 439 26.45 8.09 -10.13
C ILE A 439 27.86 8.61 -10.41
N GLU A 440 28.49 8.04 -11.41
CA GLU A 440 29.85 8.39 -11.84
C GLU A 440 29.91 9.81 -12.45
#